data_615b5f6d4a3bb1d1d9aef74cfa19162c
#
_entry.id   615b5f6d4a3bb1d1d9aef74cfa19162c
#
_cell.length_a   1.000
_cell.length_b   1.000
_cell.length_c   1.000
_cell.angle_alpha   90.00
_cell.angle_beta   90.00
_cell.angle_gamma   90.00
#
_symmetry.space_group_name_H-M   'P 1'
#
loop_
_entity.id
_entity.type
_entity.pdbx_description
1 polymer ?
#
loop_
_entity_poly.entity_id
_entity_poly.type
_entity_poly.pdbx_seq_one_letter_code
_entity_poly.pdbx_strand_id
1 'polypeptide(L)'
;MVGDFGPGINLPPSPGSQGSNMQLLTDPQGVDFRPYLIRILASVKQHWLSVMPESVKLGRSGKVAIQFSISRDGGVPKLVIAEASGADALDRAAVAGISASVPFPQLPAEFKGDRIVLQMNFAYNMPRQ
;
A
#
# COMPACT_ATOMS: atom_id res chain seq x y z
N MET A 1 -17.50 2.92 8.93
CA MET A 1 -17.17 2.69 8.39
C MET A 1 -16.89 2.86 7.58
N VAL A 2 -16.85 2.85 7.69
CA VAL A 2 -16.66 2.92 6.89
C VAL A 2 -16.42 2.42 6.15
N GLY A 3 -16.31 2.38 6.23
CA GLY A 3 -15.69 1.85 5.24
C GLY A 3 -16.47 1.38 4.30
N ASP A 4 -17.24 1.59 4.13
CA ASP A 4 -17.92 1.06 3.39
C ASP A 4 -17.81 1.33 2.10
N PHE A 5 -17.09 2.04 1.59
CA PHE A 5 -16.82 2.14 0.38
C PHE A 5 -15.95 1.19 0.01
N GLY A 6 -15.69 0.60 -0.59
CA GLY A 6 -14.76 -0.34 -0.97
C GLY A 6 -13.99 -0.82 0.17
N PRO A 7 -13.41 -1.96 0.14
CA PRO A 7 -12.65 -2.47 1.25
C PRO A 7 -11.47 -1.58 1.56
N GLY A 8 -11.35 -1.19 2.80
CA GLY A 8 -10.19 -0.50 3.34
C GLY A 8 -9.56 -1.36 4.40
N ILE A 9 -8.26 -1.50 4.32
CA ILE A 9 -7.49 -2.36 5.22
C ILE A 9 -6.45 -1.52 5.94
N ASN A 10 -6.44 -1.59 7.26
CA ASN A 10 -5.46 -0.90 8.08
C ASN A 10 -4.71 -1.90 8.92
N LEU A 11 -3.40 -1.67 9.05
CA LEU A 11 -2.59 -2.41 10.00
C LEU A 11 -2.21 -1.49 11.14
N PRO A 12 -1.96 -2.05 12.34
CA PRO A 12 -1.50 -1.22 13.45
C PRO A 12 -0.20 -0.52 13.10
N PRO A 13 0.05 0.66 13.65
CA PRO A 13 1.34 1.32 13.43
C PRO A 13 2.48 0.50 13.98
N SER A 14 3.63 0.56 13.31
CA SER A 14 4.83 -0.08 13.82
C SER A 14 5.51 0.83 14.81
N PRO A 15 6.55 0.33 15.47
CA PRO A 15 7.35 1.20 16.34
C PRO A 15 7.81 2.43 15.58
N GLY A 16 7.74 3.59 16.23
CA GLY A 16 8.05 4.85 15.58
C GLY A 16 6.87 5.48 14.87
N SER A 17 5.68 4.90 15.04
CA SER A 17 4.44 5.44 14.45
C SER A 17 4.42 5.38 12.92
N GLN A 18 5.05 4.36 12.35
CA GLN A 18 4.95 4.11 10.91
C GLN A 18 3.68 3.33 10.65
N GLY A 19 2.77 3.91 9.88
CA GLY A 19 1.47 3.30 9.58
C GLY A 19 1.21 3.21 8.10
N SER A 20 0.34 2.29 7.72
CA SER A 20 -0.06 2.15 6.33
C SER A 20 -1.50 1.65 6.24
N ASN A 21 -2.15 2.00 5.14
CA ASN A 21 -3.46 1.45 4.83
C ASN A 21 -3.59 1.33 3.32
N MET A 22 -4.60 0.59 2.88
CA MET A 22 -4.78 0.30 1.47
C MET A 22 -6.26 0.33 1.15
N GLN A 23 -6.59 0.81 -0.04
CA GLN A 23 -7.96 0.91 -0.52
C GLN A 23 -8.04 0.36 -1.93
N LEU A 24 -9.03 -0.48 -2.19
CA LEU A 24 -9.30 -0.99 -3.53
C LEU A 24 -10.12 0.04 -4.28
N LEU A 25 -9.62 0.49 -5.43
CA LEU A 25 -10.30 1.48 -6.26
C LEU A 25 -11.12 0.86 -7.39
N THR A 26 -10.88 -0.40 -7.70
CA THR A 26 -11.61 -1.13 -8.71
C THR A 26 -12.87 -1.73 -8.09
N ASP A 27 -13.96 -1.78 -8.87
CA ASP A 27 -15.18 -2.46 -8.44
C ASP A 27 -14.85 -3.94 -8.18
N PRO A 28 -15.06 -4.46 -6.96
CA PRO A 28 -14.73 -5.86 -6.67
C PRO A 28 -15.67 -6.87 -7.31
N GLN A 29 -16.79 -6.43 -7.90
CA GLN A 29 -17.72 -7.31 -8.61
C GLN A 29 -18.23 -8.44 -7.71
N GLY A 30 -18.48 -8.13 -6.45
CA GLY A 30 -18.99 -9.12 -5.50
C GLY A 30 -17.93 -10.06 -4.93
N VAL A 31 -16.69 -9.91 -5.32
CA VAL A 31 -15.61 -10.75 -4.80
C VAL A 31 -15.11 -10.18 -3.48
N ASP A 32 -14.87 -11.06 -2.50
CA ASP A 32 -14.29 -10.63 -1.25
C ASP A 32 -12.76 -10.55 -1.40
N PHE A 33 -12.26 -9.34 -1.56
CA PHE A 33 -10.83 -9.10 -1.72
C PHE A 33 -10.08 -9.00 -0.40
N ARG A 34 -10.79 -9.04 0.73
CA ARG A 34 -10.13 -8.78 2.00
C ARG A 34 -8.94 -9.71 2.27
N PRO A 35 -9.05 -11.03 2.10
CA PRO A 35 -7.88 -11.88 2.35
C PRO A 35 -6.71 -11.56 1.44
N TYR A 36 -7.00 -11.22 0.19
CA TYR A 36 -5.98 -10.85 -0.77
C TYR A 36 -5.28 -9.55 -0.38
N LEU A 37 -6.08 -8.52 -0.02
CA LEU A 37 -5.53 -7.21 0.34
C LEU A 37 -4.69 -7.27 1.60
N ILE A 38 -5.06 -8.12 2.55
CA ILE A 38 -4.27 -8.29 3.77
C ILE A 38 -2.88 -8.82 3.42
N ARG A 39 -2.80 -9.78 2.50
CA ARG A 39 -1.51 -10.33 2.08
C ARG A 39 -0.65 -9.28 1.39
N ILE A 40 -1.26 -8.47 0.51
CA ILE A 40 -0.54 -7.40 -0.18
C ILE A 40 0.00 -6.40 0.84
N LEU A 41 -0.86 -5.93 1.72
CA LEU A 41 -0.50 -4.91 2.69
C LEU A 41 0.62 -5.40 3.63
N ALA A 42 0.52 -6.64 4.09
CA ALA A 42 1.54 -7.19 4.99
C ALA A 42 2.89 -7.31 4.28
N SER A 43 2.90 -7.75 3.04
CA SER A 43 4.13 -7.89 2.27
C SER A 43 4.79 -6.54 2.04
N VAL A 44 4.00 -5.56 1.60
CA VAL A 44 4.53 -4.23 1.32
C VAL A 44 5.04 -3.60 2.61
N LYS A 45 4.30 -3.73 3.70
CA LYS A 45 4.72 -3.14 4.97
C LYS A 45 6.04 -3.73 5.45
N GLN A 46 6.21 -5.04 5.32
CA GLN A 46 7.44 -5.69 5.73
C GLN A 46 8.63 -5.14 4.96
N HIS A 47 8.51 -5.01 3.64
CA HIS A 47 9.60 -4.50 2.81
C HIS A 47 9.84 -3.02 3.06
N TRP A 48 8.77 -2.25 3.25
CA TRP A 48 8.87 -0.83 3.54
C TRP A 48 9.65 -0.58 4.83
N LEU A 49 9.34 -1.35 5.88
CA LEU A 49 10.04 -1.20 7.15
C LEU A 49 11.53 -1.54 7.01
N SER A 50 11.87 -2.46 6.13
CA SER A 50 13.27 -2.85 5.95
C SER A 50 14.10 -1.81 5.21
N VAL A 51 13.46 -0.87 4.51
CA VAL A 51 14.17 0.18 3.76
C VAL A 51 13.91 1.57 4.37
N MET A 52 13.54 1.62 5.62
CA MET A 52 13.18 2.86 6.26
C MET A 52 14.35 3.84 6.24
N PRO A 53 14.15 5.09 5.75
CA PRO A 53 15.25 6.04 5.65
C PRO A 53 15.77 6.47 7.02
N GLU A 54 17.03 6.82 7.05
CA GLU A 54 17.66 7.32 8.28
C GLU A 54 16.94 8.56 8.81
N SER A 55 16.50 9.45 7.90
CA SER A 55 15.80 10.66 8.31
C SER A 55 14.54 10.35 9.11
N VAL A 56 13.85 9.25 8.77
CA VAL A 56 12.66 8.84 9.53
C VAL A 56 13.05 8.35 10.91
N LYS A 57 14.16 7.62 11.02
CA LYS A 57 14.66 7.18 12.31
C LYS A 57 15.03 8.37 13.20
N LEU A 58 15.36 9.48 12.58
CA LEU A 58 15.70 10.72 13.30
C LEU A 58 14.49 11.64 13.49
N GLY A 59 13.29 11.17 13.17
CA GLY A 59 12.06 11.90 13.47
C GLY A 59 11.38 12.55 12.28
N ARG A 60 11.91 12.44 11.06
CA ARG A 60 11.25 13.03 9.89
C ARG A 60 9.87 12.43 9.73
N SER A 61 8.86 13.29 9.52
CA SER A 61 7.50 12.85 9.31
C SER A 61 7.03 13.20 7.90
N GLY A 62 5.97 12.53 7.46
CA GLY A 62 5.38 12.80 6.16
C GLY A 62 4.38 11.72 5.78
N LYS A 63 3.66 11.98 4.69
CA LYS A 63 2.69 11.04 4.14
C LYS A 63 2.89 10.93 2.64
N VAL A 64 2.72 9.72 2.13
CA VAL A 64 2.80 9.43 0.70
C VAL A 64 1.59 8.61 0.32
N ALA A 65 0.96 8.94 -0.81
CA ALA A 65 -0.12 8.12 -1.37
C ALA A 65 0.34 7.63 -2.73
N ILE A 66 0.27 6.31 -2.95
CA ILE A 66 0.69 5.70 -4.20
C ILE A 66 -0.48 4.89 -4.76
N GLN A 67 -0.77 5.10 -6.04
CA GLN A 67 -1.75 4.29 -6.76
C GLN A 67 -1.00 3.35 -7.68
N PHE A 68 -1.39 2.08 -7.67
CA PHE A 68 -0.75 1.11 -8.54
C PHE A 68 -1.75 0.04 -8.96
N SER A 69 -1.49 -0.57 -10.09
CA SER A 69 -2.33 -1.64 -10.59
C SER A 69 -1.62 -2.97 -10.40
N ILE A 70 -2.41 -4.01 -10.16
CA ILE A 70 -1.90 -5.38 -10.10
C ILE A 70 -2.60 -6.16 -11.19
N SER A 71 -1.81 -6.77 -12.07
CA SER A 71 -2.35 -7.59 -13.13
C SER A 71 -2.71 -8.97 -12.62
N ARG A 72 -3.39 -9.75 -13.48
CA ARG A 72 -3.89 -11.07 -13.10
C ARG A 72 -2.77 -11.96 -12.55
N ASP A 73 -1.57 -11.84 -13.09
CA ASP A 73 -0.45 -12.67 -12.69
C ASP A 73 0.35 -12.12 -11.51
N GLY A 74 -0.07 -10.99 -10.94
CA GLY A 74 0.61 -10.41 -9.80
C GLY A 74 1.63 -9.34 -10.12
N GLY A 75 1.82 -9.02 -11.39
CA GLY A 75 2.73 -7.95 -11.78
C GLY A 75 2.14 -6.58 -11.51
N VAL A 76 2.98 -5.56 -11.54
CA VAL A 76 2.54 -4.16 -11.34
C VAL A 76 2.88 -3.38 -12.61
N PRO A 77 1.95 -3.34 -13.57
CA PRO A 77 2.23 -2.65 -14.84
C PRO A 77 2.25 -1.14 -14.70
N LYS A 78 1.64 -0.58 -13.66
CA LYS A 78 1.60 0.86 -13.50
C LYS A 78 1.68 1.23 -12.03
N LEU A 79 2.47 2.27 -11.73
CA LEU A 79 2.60 2.79 -10.37
C LEU A 79 2.84 4.29 -10.48
N VAL A 80 2.04 5.08 -9.76
CA VAL A 80 2.20 6.53 -9.73
C VAL A 80 2.13 7.03 -8.30
N ILE A 81 2.89 8.07 -8.00
CA ILE A 81 2.78 8.75 -6.72
C ILE A 81 1.63 9.72 -6.84
N ALA A 82 0.53 9.41 -6.17
CA ALA A 82 -0.67 10.26 -6.22
C ALA A 82 -0.50 11.49 -5.34
N GLU A 83 0.23 11.34 -4.23
CA GLU A 83 0.49 12.46 -3.34
C GLU A 83 1.87 12.28 -2.73
N ALA A 84 2.79 13.20 -3.06
CA ALA A 84 4.15 13.12 -2.58
C ALA A 84 4.27 13.71 -1.17
N SER A 85 5.24 13.21 -0.42
CA SER A 85 5.48 13.68 0.95
C SER A 85 6.18 15.02 1.00
N GLY A 86 6.86 15.40 -0.08
CA GLY A 86 7.74 16.56 -0.08
C GLY A 86 9.17 16.20 0.26
N ALA A 87 9.46 14.92 0.50
CA ALA A 87 10.81 14.46 0.79
C ALA A 87 11.10 13.22 -0.05
N ASP A 88 12.10 13.32 -0.93
CA ASP A 88 12.42 12.24 -1.85
C ASP A 88 12.68 10.92 -1.16
N ALA A 89 13.37 10.95 -0.02
CA ALA A 89 13.72 9.72 0.67
C ALA A 89 12.48 8.95 1.13
N LEU A 90 11.45 9.67 1.58
CA LEU A 90 10.20 9.05 2.02
C LEU A 90 9.45 8.48 0.84
N ASP A 91 9.40 9.23 -0.26
CA ASP A 91 8.70 8.78 -1.46
C ASP A 91 9.36 7.54 -2.03
N ARG A 92 10.70 7.52 -2.09
CA ARG A 92 11.44 6.37 -2.62
C ARG A 92 11.26 5.13 -1.74
N ALA A 93 11.23 5.31 -0.43
CA ALA A 93 11.05 4.18 0.48
C ALA A 93 9.69 3.54 0.28
N ALA A 94 8.64 4.35 0.09
CA ALA A 94 7.30 3.82 -0.14
C ALA A 94 7.25 3.05 -1.47
N VAL A 95 7.83 3.61 -2.53
CA VAL A 95 7.89 2.93 -3.82
C VAL A 95 8.69 1.64 -3.71
N ALA A 96 9.82 1.67 -2.98
CA ALA A 96 10.65 0.49 -2.82
C ALA A 96 9.92 -0.63 -2.09
N GLY A 97 9.09 -0.27 -1.10
CA GLY A 97 8.30 -1.28 -0.39
C GLY A 97 7.36 -2.03 -1.31
N ILE A 98 6.71 -1.32 -2.23
CA ILE A 98 5.83 -1.95 -3.21
C ILE A 98 6.66 -2.77 -4.21
N SER A 99 7.71 -2.17 -4.77
CA SER A 99 8.51 -2.82 -5.80
C SER A 99 9.19 -4.09 -5.30
N ALA A 100 9.65 -4.09 -4.06
CA ALA A 100 10.30 -5.26 -3.49
C ALA A 100 9.32 -6.40 -3.24
N SER A 101 8.01 -6.12 -3.25
CA SER A 101 6.99 -7.13 -3.00
C SER A 101 6.45 -7.76 -4.28
N VAL A 102 6.86 -7.25 -5.44
CA VAL A 102 6.41 -7.79 -6.73
C VAL A 102 7.24 -9.04 -7.07
N PRO A 103 6.64 -10.10 -7.60
CA PRO A 103 5.22 -10.24 -7.95
C PRO A 103 4.35 -10.54 -6.74
N PHE A 104 3.16 -9.99 -6.76
CA PHE A 104 2.16 -10.31 -5.76
C PHE A 104 1.48 -11.63 -6.09
N PRO A 105 0.67 -12.18 -5.16
CA PRO A 105 -0.13 -13.34 -5.50
C PRO A 105 -1.07 -13.03 -6.66
N GLN A 106 -1.47 -14.06 -7.40
CA GLN A 106 -2.42 -13.90 -8.48
C GLN A 106 -3.74 -13.37 -7.93
N LEU A 107 -4.47 -12.62 -8.77
CA LEU A 107 -5.79 -12.13 -8.39
C LEU A 107 -6.71 -13.30 -8.08
N PRO A 108 -7.71 -13.10 -7.19
CA PRO A 108 -8.66 -14.17 -6.90
C PRO A 108 -9.31 -14.70 -8.17
N ALA A 109 -9.47 -16.01 -8.24
CA ALA A 109 -10.03 -16.66 -9.43
C ALA A 109 -11.46 -16.20 -9.71
N GLU A 110 -12.20 -15.85 -8.68
CA GLU A 110 -13.58 -15.39 -8.82
C GLU A 110 -13.69 -14.02 -9.49
N PHE A 111 -12.63 -13.23 -9.41
CA PHE A 111 -12.62 -11.90 -10.04
C PHE A 111 -12.35 -12.07 -11.53
N LYS A 112 -13.21 -11.49 -12.35
CA LYS A 112 -13.13 -11.69 -13.81
C LYS A 112 -12.35 -10.63 -14.56
N GLY A 113 -11.92 -9.57 -13.88
CA GLY A 113 -11.17 -8.49 -14.52
C GLY A 113 -9.71 -8.87 -14.77
N ASP A 114 -9.05 -8.06 -15.58
CA ASP A 114 -7.66 -8.28 -15.93
C ASP A 114 -6.70 -7.72 -14.89
N ARG A 115 -7.16 -6.76 -14.11
CA ARG A 115 -6.32 -6.08 -13.13
C ARG A 115 -7.19 -5.38 -12.10
N ILE A 116 -6.56 -5.01 -11.00
CA ILE A 116 -7.20 -4.15 -10.00
C ILE A 116 -6.30 -2.94 -9.81
N VAL A 117 -6.89 -1.85 -9.31
CA VAL A 117 -6.17 -0.62 -8.95
C VAL A 117 -6.31 -0.41 -7.46
N LEU A 118 -5.20 -0.16 -6.81
CA LEU A 118 -5.15 0.06 -5.38
C LEU A 118 -4.53 1.42 -5.09
N GLN A 119 -4.93 2.02 -3.98
CA GLN A 119 -4.21 3.15 -3.42
C GLN A 119 -3.69 2.75 -2.06
N MET A 120 -2.40 2.97 -1.84
CA MET A 120 -1.79 2.68 -0.56
C MET A 120 -1.23 3.96 0.02
N ASN A 121 -1.55 4.21 1.28
CA ASN A 121 -1.10 5.40 1.98
C ASN A 121 -0.07 4.99 3.01
N PHE A 122 1.03 5.74 3.07
CA PHE A 122 2.12 5.50 4.01
C PHE A 122 2.26 6.72 4.90
N ALA A 123 2.37 6.51 6.19
CA ALA A 123 2.55 7.60 7.13
C ALA A 123 3.81 7.35 7.94
N TYR A 124 4.70 8.36 7.96
CA TYR A 124 5.97 8.30 8.69
C TYR A 124 5.88 9.23 9.89
N ASN A 125 5.94 8.68 11.08
CA ASN A 125 5.96 9.47 12.32
C ASN A 125 4.81 10.47 12.42
N MET A 126 3.66 10.12 11.85
CA MET A 126 2.48 10.98 11.93
C MET A 126 1.66 10.63 13.15
N PRO A 127 1.01 11.62 13.79
CA PRO A 127 0.14 11.33 14.91
C PRO A 127 -1.05 10.48 14.46
N ARG A 128 -1.50 9.61 15.34
CA ARG A 128 -2.72 8.86 15.07
C ARG A 128 -3.92 9.77 15.31
N GLN A 129 -4.96 9.54 14.52
CA GLN A 129 -6.19 10.31 14.65
C GLN A 129 -7.23 9.53 15.40
#